data_8f385be609fe3c8090353030a3ad2214
#
_entry.id   8f385be609fe3c8090353030a3ad2214
#
_cell.length_a   1.000
_cell.length_b   1.000
_cell.length_c   1.000
_cell.angle_alpha   90.00
_cell.angle_beta   90.00
_cell.angle_gamma   90.00
#
_symmetry.space_group_name_H-M   'P 1'
#
loop_
_entity.id
_entity.type
_entity.pdbx_description
1 polymer ?
#
loop_
_entity_poly.entity_id
_entity_poly.type
_entity_poly.pdbx_seq_one_letter_code
_entity_poly.pdbx_strand_id
1 'polypeptide(L)'
;MSQENIIALLSVLISAIVTVAGIIIARQSEKLRAMREQLSEKKCQAYADAMMMFYSILKDSKLHRPTDNKAMMQKMIDTKKDIFMYGSDKVFRAFNKWLVVAFENNYKTQFDAFLEFVLEMRKDIFNGHTKLTKHDILLNLTQSEEEARKIFD
;
A
#
# COMPACT_ATOMS: atom_id res chain seq x y z
N MET A 1 -60.65 20.21 9.36
CA MET A 1 -59.78 19.55 8.40
C MET A 1 -60.33 18.15 8.19
N SER A 2 -60.62 17.75 6.98
CA SER A 2 -61.06 16.37 6.74
C SER A 2 -59.94 15.39 6.97
N GLN A 3 -60.26 14.14 7.33
CA GLN A 3 -59.27 13.07 7.52
C GLN A 3 -58.34 12.90 6.30
N GLU A 4 -58.86 13.06 5.13
CA GLU A 4 -58.10 12.99 3.84
C GLU A 4 -57.01 14.05 3.75
N ASN A 5 -57.28 15.28 4.19
CA ASN A 5 -56.31 16.37 4.19
C ASN A 5 -55.14 16.12 5.18
N ILE A 6 -55.42 15.46 6.30
CA ILE A 6 -54.41 15.08 7.30
C ILE A 6 -53.51 13.99 6.73
N ILE A 7 -54.06 12.98 6.09
CA ILE A 7 -53.32 11.88 5.44
C ILE A 7 -52.41 12.43 4.31
N ALA A 8 -52.95 13.30 3.47
CA ALA A 8 -52.18 13.93 2.43
C ALA A 8 -51.00 14.75 2.97
N LEU A 9 -51.23 15.53 4.01
CA LEU A 9 -50.15 16.32 4.65
C LEU A 9 -49.06 15.45 5.25
N LEU A 10 -49.47 14.35 5.94
CA LEU A 10 -48.50 13.38 6.51
C LEU A 10 -47.68 12.68 5.43
N SER A 11 -48.34 12.31 4.29
CA SER A 11 -47.60 11.65 3.18
C SER A 11 -46.54 12.57 2.56
N VAL A 12 -46.84 13.85 2.40
CA VAL A 12 -45.90 14.86 1.90
C VAL A 12 -44.73 15.07 2.88
N LEU A 13 -45.04 15.16 4.16
CA LEU A 13 -44.01 15.29 5.21
C LEU A 13 -43.06 14.09 5.23
N ILE A 14 -43.61 12.87 5.19
CA ILE A 14 -42.80 11.64 5.19
C ILE A 14 -41.93 11.61 3.90
N SER A 15 -42.50 11.93 2.73
CA SER A 15 -41.74 11.97 1.49
C SER A 15 -40.60 12.98 1.52
N ALA A 16 -40.83 14.17 2.10
CA ALA A 16 -39.81 15.19 2.26
C ALA A 16 -38.66 14.71 3.17
N ILE A 17 -39.00 14.07 4.32
CA ILE A 17 -38.00 13.52 5.26
C ILE A 17 -37.16 12.43 4.58
N VAL A 18 -37.80 11.49 3.87
CA VAL A 18 -37.11 10.41 3.16
C VAL A 18 -36.16 10.98 2.08
N THR A 19 -36.63 11.99 1.34
CA THR A 19 -35.81 12.63 0.32
C THR A 19 -34.58 13.31 0.92
N VAL A 20 -34.74 14.09 1.98
CA VAL A 20 -33.63 14.77 2.67
C VAL A 20 -32.66 13.74 3.26
N ALA A 21 -33.16 12.70 3.92
CA ALA A 21 -32.32 11.63 4.45
C ALA A 21 -31.51 10.92 3.33
N GLY A 22 -32.14 10.63 2.19
CA GLY A 22 -31.50 10.05 1.02
C GLY A 22 -30.36 10.93 0.49
N ILE A 23 -30.57 12.24 0.39
CA ILE A 23 -29.52 13.19 -0.05
C ILE A 23 -28.35 13.22 0.93
N ILE A 24 -28.62 13.22 2.24
CA ILE A 24 -27.56 13.23 3.27
C ILE A 24 -26.72 11.95 3.18
N ILE A 25 -27.37 10.79 3.08
CA ILE A 25 -26.68 9.49 2.95
C ILE A 25 -25.84 9.44 1.68
N ALA A 26 -26.38 9.88 0.55
CA ALA A 26 -25.67 9.93 -0.73
C ALA A 26 -24.41 10.80 -0.62
N ARG A 27 -24.52 12.02 -0.09
CA ARG A 27 -23.37 12.92 0.09
C ARG A 27 -22.30 12.35 1.01
N GLN A 28 -22.71 11.69 2.12
CA GLN A 28 -21.74 11.05 3.01
C GLN A 28 -21.03 9.88 2.34
N SER A 29 -21.74 9.06 1.56
CA SER A 29 -21.13 7.94 0.84
C SER A 29 -20.14 8.41 -0.24
N GLU A 30 -20.47 9.47 -0.98
CA GLU A 30 -19.57 10.08 -1.96
C GLU A 30 -18.31 10.64 -1.31
N LYS A 31 -18.45 11.35 -0.18
CA LYS A 31 -17.31 11.88 0.57
C LYS A 31 -16.40 10.75 1.07
N LEU A 32 -16.97 9.70 1.62
CA LEU A 32 -16.20 8.52 2.07
C LEU A 32 -15.50 7.81 0.92
N ARG A 33 -16.15 7.72 -0.24
CA ARG A 33 -15.56 7.14 -1.45
C ARG A 33 -14.37 7.96 -1.94
N ALA A 34 -14.52 9.28 -2.06
CA ALA A 34 -13.44 10.17 -2.46
C ALA A 34 -12.23 10.10 -1.50
N MET A 35 -12.47 10.05 -0.18
CA MET A 35 -11.40 9.88 0.80
C MET A 35 -10.69 8.53 0.67
N ARG A 36 -11.41 7.45 0.40
CA ARG A 36 -10.82 6.12 0.17
C ARG A 36 -9.99 6.07 -1.10
N GLU A 37 -10.46 6.70 -2.17
CA GLU A 37 -9.73 6.79 -3.44
C GLU A 37 -8.41 7.56 -3.26
N GLN A 38 -8.43 8.72 -2.59
CA GLN A 38 -7.22 9.49 -2.27
C GLN A 38 -6.24 8.70 -1.40
N LEU A 39 -6.72 8.01 -0.38
CA LEU A 39 -5.88 7.18 0.49
C LEU A 39 -5.26 6.03 -0.29
N SER A 40 -6.02 5.39 -1.17
CA SER A 40 -5.53 4.30 -2.03
C SER A 40 -4.46 4.77 -3.00
N GLU A 41 -4.63 5.94 -3.60
CA GLU A 41 -3.63 6.56 -4.49
C GLU A 41 -2.32 6.84 -3.73
N LYS A 42 -2.40 7.49 -2.55
CA LYS A 42 -1.24 7.76 -1.71
C LYS A 42 -0.53 6.49 -1.26
N LYS A 43 -1.27 5.44 -0.92
CA LYS A 43 -0.73 4.13 -0.59
C LYS A 43 0.03 3.52 -1.77
N CYS A 44 -0.57 3.48 -2.96
CA CYS A 44 0.08 2.95 -4.15
C CYS A 44 1.36 3.73 -4.49
N GLN A 45 1.34 5.06 -4.36
CA GLN A 45 2.51 5.89 -4.57
C GLN A 45 3.62 5.56 -3.56
N ALA A 46 3.30 5.47 -2.26
CA ALA A 46 4.26 5.12 -1.21
C ALA A 46 4.94 3.77 -1.49
N TYR A 47 4.17 2.78 -1.97
CA TYR A 47 4.71 1.46 -2.30
C TYR A 47 5.57 1.49 -3.58
N ALA A 48 5.17 2.26 -4.58
CA ALA A 48 5.96 2.46 -5.78
C ALA A 48 7.30 3.14 -5.46
N ASP A 49 7.30 4.16 -4.61
CA ASP A 49 8.50 4.88 -4.20
C ASP A 49 9.45 3.99 -3.39
N ALA A 50 8.91 3.13 -2.50
CA ALA A 50 9.69 2.12 -1.80
C ALA A 50 10.37 1.14 -2.77
N MET A 51 9.66 0.66 -3.78
CA MET A 51 10.22 -0.22 -4.82
C MET A 51 11.27 0.50 -5.66
N MET A 52 11.02 1.74 -6.07
CA MET A 52 11.98 2.54 -6.85
C MET A 52 13.27 2.82 -6.09
N MET A 53 13.18 3.05 -4.78
CA MET A 53 14.36 3.16 -3.92
C MET A 53 15.20 1.89 -3.99
N PHE A 54 14.58 0.72 -3.86
CA PHE A 54 15.27 -0.56 -3.91
C PHE A 54 15.87 -0.84 -5.29
N TYR A 55 15.13 -0.61 -6.39
CA TYR A 55 15.68 -0.75 -7.74
C TYR A 55 16.87 0.18 -7.99
N SER A 56 16.90 1.38 -7.41
CA SER A 56 18.06 2.27 -7.53
C SER A 56 19.29 1.70 -6.83
N ILE A 57 19.12 1.09 -5.65
CA ILE A 57 20.22 0.39 -4.94
C ILE A 57 20.77 -0.77 -5.78
N LEU A 58 19.89 -1.63 -6.31
CA LEU A 58 20.30 -2.75 -7.15
C LEU A 58 21.04 -2.28 -8.41
N LYS A 59 20.53 -1.23 -9.05
CA LYS A 59 21.16 -0.64 -10.24
C LYS A 59 22.56 -0.12 -9.95
N ASP A 60 22.72 0.63 -8.88
CA ASP A 60 24.02 1.18 -8.50
C ASP A 60 25.01 0.06 -8.15
N SER A 61 24.56 -0.98 -7.44
CA SER A 61 25.36 -2.17 -7.15
C SER A 61 25.81 -2.90 -8.44
N LYS A 62 24.89 -3.15 -9.39
CA LYS A 62 25.24 -3.82 -10.67
C LYS A 62 26.18 -2.99 -11.55
N LEU A 63 26.08 -1.67 -11.49
CA LEU A 63 26.93 -0.76 -12.27
C LEU A 63 28.23 -0.36 -11.54
N HIS A 64 28.49 -0.90 -10.35
CA HIS A 64 29.66 -0.56 -9.51
C HIS A 64 29.79 0.96 -9.27
N ARG A 65 28.65 1.65 -9.21
CA ARG A 65 28.61 3.09 -8.93
C ARG A 65 28.59 3.34 -7.42
N PRO A 66 29.32 4.36 -6.93
CA PRO A 66 29.21 4.74 -5.54
C PRO A 66 27.78 5.25 -5.27
N THR A 67 27.15 4.68 -4.25
CA THR A 67 25.83 5.15 -3.79
C THR A 67 25.97 6.50 -3.11
N ASP A 68 25.15 7.47 -3.49
CA ASP A 68 25.04 8.73 -2.76
C ASP A 68 24.33 8.47 -1.42
N ASN A 69 25.12 8.32 -0.37
CA ASN A 69 24.62 8.00 0.96
C ASN A 69 23.64 9.04 1.50
N LYS A 70 23.80 10.33 1.16
CA LYS A 70 22.90 11.40 1.61
C LYS A 70 21.56 11.30 0.92
N ALA A 71 21.55 11.15 -0.41
CA ALA A 71 20.32 10.97 -1.18
C ALA A 71 19.59 9.68 -0.78
N MET A 72 20.32 8.60 -0.51
CA MET A 72 19.76 7.33 -0.04
C MET A 72 19.13 7.47 1.35
N MET A 73 19.79 8.15 2.28
CA MET A 73 19.26 8.40 3.62
C MET A 73 17.95 9.20 3.54
N GLN A 74 17.90 10.24 2.70
CA GLN A 74 16.68 11.03 2.52
C GLN A 74 15.53 10.17 1.96
N LYS A 75 15.78 9.37 0.93
CA LYS A 75 14.78 8.44 0.38
C LYS A 75 14.29 7.45 1.43
N MET A 76 15.18 6.94 2.27
CA MET A 76 14.82 6.02 3.36
C MET A 76 13.91 6.70 4.39
N ILE A 77 14.18 7.97 4.76
CA ILE A 77 13.35 8.75 5.67
C ILE A 77 11.95 8.98 5.07
N ASP A 78 11.90 9.36 3.79
CA ASP A 78 10.63 9.58 3.10
C ASP A 78 9.83 8.27 2.99
N THR A 79 10.48 7.15 2.64
CA THR A 79 9.85 5.84 2.61
C THR A 79 9.30 5.43 3.99
N LYS A 80 10.06 5.63 5.07
CA LYS A 80 9.60 5.35 6.45
C LYS A 80 8.33 6.13 6.77
N LYS A 81 8.33 7.43 6.48
CA LYS A 81 7.18 8.31 6.69
C LYS A 81 5.96 7.82 5.91
N ASP A 82 6.13 7.51 4.63
CA ASP A 82 5.02 7.17 3.75
C ASP A 82 4.45 5.77 4.06
N ILE A 83 5.29 4.79 4.39
CA ILE A 83 4.85 3.48 4.87
C ILE A 83 4.11 3.58 6.21
N PHE A 84 4.58 4.44 7.13
CA PHE A 84 3.89 4.70 8.39
C PHE A 84 2.52 5.35 8.19
N MET A 85 2.41 6.31 7.27
CA MET A 85 1.18 7.08 7.04
C MET A 85 0.13 6.33 6.22
N TYR A 86 0.56 5.53 5.25
CA TYR A 86 -0.33 4.96 4.23
C TYR A 86 -0.30 3.44 4.16
N GLY A 87 0.72 2.79 4.70
CA GLY A 87 0.83 1.34 4.73
C GLY A 87 -0.17 0.69 5.67
N SER A 88 -0.61 -0.52 5.34
CA SER A 88 -1.37 -1.34 6.30
C SER A 88 -0.45 -1.84 7.43
N ASP A 89 -1.05 -2.26 8.54
CA ASP A 89 -0.31 -2.83 9.68
C ASP A 89 0.63 -3.97 9.27
N LYS A 90 0.21 -4.81 8.34
CA LYS A 90 1.05 -5.93 7.85
C LYS A 90 2.25 -5.43 7.08
N VAL A 91 2.05 -4.47 6.19
CA VAL A 91 3.13 -3.85 5.41
C VAL A 91 4.10 -3.12 6.33
N PHE A 92 3.60 -2.35 7.28
CA PHE A 92 4.43 -1.65 8.25
C PHE A 92 5.27 -2.59 9.09
N ARG A 93 4.71 -3.70 9.58
CA ARG A 93 5.46 -4.71 10.35
C ARG A 93 6.51 -5.43 9.51
N ALA A 94 6.18 -5.79 8.26
CA ALA A 94 7.14 -6.41 7.35
C ALA A 94 8.29 -5.46 7.00
N PHE A 95 7.99 -4.18 6.80
CA PHE A 95 9.00 -3.13 6.60
C PHE A 95 9.94 -2.98 7.81
N ASN A 96 9.39 -2.90 9.03
CA ASN A 96 10.21 -2.83 10.24
C ASN A 96 11.08 -4.07 10.43
N LYS A 97 10.54 -5.27 10.16
CA LYS A 97 11.31 -6.51 10.19
C LYS A 97 12.50 -6.44 9.24
N TRP A 98 12.29 -6.01 8.00
CA TRP A 98 13.37 -5.81 7.03
C TRP A 98 14.41 -4.79 7.52
N LEU A 99 13.99 -3.64 8.05
CA LEU A 99 14.89 -2.61 8.57
C LEU A 99 15.78 -3.14 9.71
N VAL A 100 15.24 -3.98 10.61
CA VAL A 100 16.00 -4.57 11.72
C VAL A 100 17.08 -5.49 11.18
N VAL A 101 16.74 -6.40 10.26
CA VAL A 101 17.71 -7.37 9.72
C VAL A 101 18.65 -6.77 8.68
N ALA A 102 18.36 -5.58 8.15
CA ALA A 102 19.19 -4.92 7.13
C ALA A 102 20.62 -4.61 7.62
N PHE A 103 20.83 -4.56 8.94
CA PHE A 103 22.13 -4.34 9.57
C PHE A 103 22.83 -5.64 10.04
N GLU A 104 22.18 -6.79 9.86
CA GLU A 104 22.78 -8.09 10.17
C GLU A 104 23.71 -8.53 9.05
N ASN A 105 24.78 -9.29 9.38
CA ASN A 105 25.70 -9.83 8.37
C ASN A 105 25.17 -11.10 7.68
N ASN A 106 23.84 -11.20 7.50
CA ASN A 106 23.19 -12.35 6.87
C ASN A 106 22.35 -11.91 5.68
N TYR A 107 22.94 -11.92 4.51
CA TYR A 107 22.27 -11.50 3.27
C TYR A 107 21.00 -12.30 2.96
N LYS A 108 20.97 -13.59 3.27
CA LYS A 108 19.81 -14.47 3.06
C LYS A 108 18.62 -13.98 3.89
N THR A 109 18.83 -13.70 5.16
CA THR A 109 17.80 -13.16 6.06
C THR A 109 17.32 -11.77 5.63
N GLN A 110 18.26 -10.91 5.23
CA GLN A 110 17.92 -9.56 4.72
C GLN A 110 17.05 -9.64 3.48
N PHE A 111 17.44 -10.51 2.53
CA PHE A 111 16.71 -10.65 1.26
C PHE A 111 15.34 -11.28 1.46
N ASP A 112 15.23 -12.32 2.32
CA ASP A 112 13.95 -12.94 2.64
C ASP A 112 12.97 -11.95 3.28
N ALA A 113 13.44 -11.15 4.23
CA ALA A 113 12.63 -10.11 4.87
C ALA A 113 12.20 -9.02 3.89
N PHE A 114 13.08 -8.65 2.95
CA PHE A 114 12.72 -7.72 1.88
C PHE A 114 11.65 -8.29 0.95
N LEU A 115 11.78 -9.53 0.50
CA LEU A 115 10.79 -10.19 -0.35
C LEU A 115 9.44 -10.32 0.35
N GLU A 116 9.45 -10.57 1.67
CA GLU A 116 8.24 -10.57 2.49
C GLU A 116 7.56 -9.19 2.49
N PHE A 117 8.34 -8.13 2.68
CA PHE A 117 7.84 -6.76 2.63
C PHE A 117 7.19 -6.43 1.28
N VAL A 118 7.85 -6.77 0.17
CA VAL A 118 7.31 -6.56 -1.19
C VAL A 118 6.03 -7.36 -1.41
N LEU A 119 5.99 -8.60 -0.94
CA LEU A 119 4.81 -9.46 -1.04
C LEU A 119 3.63 -8.90 -0.23
N GLU A 120 3.87 -8.38 0.96
CA GLU A 120 2.83 -7.76 1.79
C GLU A 120 2.30 -6.46 1.17
N MET A 121 3.15 -5.61 0.57
CA MET A 121 2.69 -4.45 -0.21
C MET A 121 1.75 -4.87 -1.34
N ARG A 122 2.14 -5.93 -2.08
CA ARG A 122 1.29 -6.43 -3.17
C ARG A 122 -0.03 -7.00 -2.67
N LYS A 123 -0.02 -7.80 -1.59
CA LYS A 123 -1.24 -8.30 -0.96
C LYS A 123 -2.17 -7.17 -0.53
N ASP A 124 -1.62 -6.11 0.02
CA ASP A 124 -2.39 -4.97 0.50
C ASP A 124 -3.08 -4.20 -0.64
N ILE A 125 -2.37 -3.97 -1.76
CA ILE A 125 -2.95 -3.33 -2.96
C ILE A 125 -4.09 -4.17 -3.55
N PHE A 126 -3.91 -5.50 -3.60
CA PHE A 126 -4.86 -6.42 -4.22
C PHE A 126 -5.83 -7.08 -3.22
N ASN A 127 -6.02 -6.49 -2.03
CA ASN A 127 -6.92 -6.99 -0.97
C ASN A 127 -6.71 -8.48 -0.64
N GLY A 128 -5.46 -8.91 -0.60
CA GLY A 128 -5.07 -10.30 -0.36
C GLY A 128 -5.10 -11.22 -1.59
N HIS A 129 -5.62 -10.75 -2.72
CA HIS A 129 -5.78 -11.56 -3.94
C HIS A 129 -4.51 -11.55 -4.82
N THR A 130 -3.41 -12.11 -4.33
CA THR A 130 -2.22 -12.36 -5.15
C THR A 130 -1.83 -13.83 -5.08
N LYS A 131 -1.43 -14.39 -6.22
CA LYS A 131 -0.86 -15.74 -6.31
C LYS A 131 0.67 -15.72 -6.41
N LEU A 132 1.28 -14.53 -6.44
CA LEU A 132 2.73 -14.40 -6.51
C LEU A 132 3.38 -14.87 -5.21
N THR A 133 4.51 -15.52 -5.38
CA THR A 133 5.38 -16.01 -4.30
C THR A 133 6.62 -15.12 -4.16
N LYS A 134 7.39 -15.30 -3.11
CA LYS A 134 8.70 -14.65 -2.95
C LYS A 134 9.64 -15.02 -4.11
N HIS A 135 9.56 -16.26 -4.61
CA HIS A 135 10.36 -16.72 -5.75
C HIS A 135 10.05 -15.93 -7.02
N ASP A 136 8.76 -15.70 -7.33
CA ASP A 136 8.36 -14.91 -8.49
C ASP A 136 8.89 -13.46 -8.42
N ILE A 137 8.87 -12.87 -7.23
CA ILE A 137 9.42 -11.53 -7.01
C ILE A 137 10.92 -11.53 -7.20
N LEU A 138 11.61 -12.52 -6.63
CA LEU A 138 13.05 -12.66 -6.75
C LEU A 138 13.49 -12.85 -8.20
N LEU A 139 12.79 -13.70 -8.94
CA LEU A 139 13.06 -13.92 -10.37
C LEU A 139 12.91 -12.63 -11.18
N ASN A 140 11.91 -11.81 -10.87
CA ASN A 140 11.75 -10.49 -11.50
C ASN A 140 12.91 -9.54 -11.19
N LEU A 141 13.46 -9.58 -9.98
CA LEU A 141 14.56 -8.72 -9.54
C LEU A 141 15.91 -9.15 -10.14
N THR A 142 16.18 -10.46 -10.17
CA THR A 142 17.46 -11.01 -10.66
C THR A 142 17.48 -11.19 -12.17
N GLN A 143 16.30 -11.44 -12.78
CA GLN A 143 16.15 -11.82 -14.19
C GLN A 143 16.94 -13.08 -14.58
N SER A 144 17.26 -13.93 -13.60
CA SER A 144 18.04 -15.16 -13.75
C SER A 144 17.59 -16.21 -12.75
N GLU A 145 17.15 -17.36 -13.26
CA GLU A 145 16.79 -18.52 -12.44
C GLU A 145 17.98 -19.03 -11.62
N GLU A 146 19.17 -18.98 -12.18
CA GLU A 146 20.40 -19.44 -11.52
C GLU A 146 20.75 -18.53 -10.34
N GLU A 147 20.65 -17.20 -10.51
CA GLU A 147 20.89 -16.23 -9.44
C GLU A 147 19.80 -16.36 -8.36
N ALA A 148 18.53 -16.52 -8.76
CA ALA A 148 17.42 -16.69 -7.83
C ALA A 148 17.60 -17.92 -6.93
N ARG A 149 18.05 -19.06 -7.48
CA ARG A 149 18.35 -20.27 -6.71
C ARG A 149 19.50 -20.07 -5.71
N LYS A 150 20.60 -19.43 -6.13
CA LYS A 150 21.78 -19.21 -5.27
C LYS A 150 21.48 -18.37 -4.01
N ILE A 151 20.43 -17.56 -4.01
CA ILE A 151 20.04 -16.75 -2.86
C ILE A 151 19.32 -17.59 -1.79
N PHE A 152 18.61 -18.67 -2.19
CA PHE A 152 17.86 -19.51 -1.26
C PHE A 152 18.55 -20.81 -0.88
N ASP A 153 19.52 -21.27 -1.67
CA ASP A 153 20.39 -22.41 -1.33
C ASP A 153 21.54 -21.97 -0.42
#